data_59910fe8d3437efba314cd9a676ee7a2
#
_entry.id   59910fe8d3437efba314cd9a676ee7a2
#
_cell.length_a   1.000
_cell.length_b   1.000
_cell.length_c   1.000
_cell.angle_alpha   90.00
_cell.angle_beta   90.00
_cell.angle_gamma   90.00
#
_symmetry.space_group_name_H-M   'P 1'
#
loop_
_entity.id
_entity.type
_entity.pdbx_description
1 polymer ?
#
loop_
_entity_poly.entity_id
_entity_poly.type
_entity_poly.pdbx_seq_one_letter_code
_entity_poly.pdbx_strand_id
1 'polypeptide(L)'
;MKLRLVIASLLAVTLMISESAGAVSVKKERATEIIETLSVKGRAAKTGYDRSSFSHWRDPDRNGCDARNDILRRDLTNLVIKSDSNGCKVLGGVLADPYSGKNIDFVFGASLVDIDHVVALSNAWQTGAFQFTNEIRLQFANDPLNLLAVSASLNRQKGDGDAATWLPPTKSYRCQYVARQIAVKKKYGLWLTKPEKVAMSTLLAKCPKEEIPNS
;
A
#
# COMPACT_ATOMS: atom_id res chain seq x y z
N MET A 1 -3.96 65.27 60.09
CA MET A 1 -3.52 65.14 58.67
C MET A 1 -3.70 63.64 58.24
N LYS A 2 -4.75 63.30 57.46
CA LYS A 2 -5.04 61.93 57.05
C LYS A 2 -4.60 61.75 55.59
N LEU A 3 -3.56 60.93 55.39
CA LEU A 3 -3.04 60.63 54.07
C LEU A 3 -3.92 59.55 53.44
N ARG A 4 -4.58 59.81 52.30
CA ARG A 4 -5.35 58.89 51.54
C ARG A 4 -4.47 58.24 50.51
N LEU A 5 -4.28 56.90 50.64
CA LEU A 5 -3.58 56.05 49.67
C LEU A 5 -4.58 55.74 48.58
N VAL A 6 -4.27 56.14 47.33
CA VAL A 6 -5.02 55.72 46.13
C VAL A 6 -4.33 54.58 45.51
N ILE A 7 -4.97 53.41 45.55
CA ILE A 7 -4.50 52.16 44.89
C ILE A 7 -5.05 52.19 43.45
N ALA A 8 -4.18 52.34 42.47
CA ALA A 8 -4.52 52.20 41.06
C ALA A 8 -4.42 50.72 40.66
N SER A 9 -5.56 50.11 40.37
CA SER A 9 -5.61 48.73 39.85
C SER A 9 -5.33 48.72 38.34
N LEU A 10 -4.18 48.19 37.93
CA LEU A 10 -3.89 47.87 36.51
C LEU A 10 -4.64 46.60 36.14
N LEU A 11 -5.62 46.71 35.26
CA LEU A 11 -6.25 45.55 34.60
C LEU A 11 -5.35 45.13 33.45
N ALA A 12 -4.66 44.00 33.59
CA ALA A 12 -3.93 43.38 32.51
C ALA A 12 -4.93 42.58 31.63
N VAL A 13 -5.21 43.09 30.43
CA VAL A 13 -5.99 42.36 29.40
C VAL A 13 -5.02 41.40 28.70
N THR A 14 -5.09 40.13 29.04
CA THR A 14 -4.39 39.05 28.30
C THR A 14 -5.17 38.73 27.02
N LEU A 15 -4.63 39.16 25.87
CA LEU A 15 -5.13 38.76 24.56
C LEU A 15 -4.77 37.29 24.33
N MET A 16 -5.77 36.40 24.39
CA MET A 16 -5.63 35.01 23.97
C MET A 16 -5.60 34.99 22.45
N ILE A 17 -4.42 34.83 21.85
CA ILE A 17 -4.28 34.55 20.43
C ILE A 17 -4.59 33.08 20.25
N SER A 18 -5.77 32.78 19.70
CA SER A 18 -6.14 31.45 19.27
C SER A 18 -5.42 31.12 17.96
N GLU A 19 -4.31 30.38 18.02
CA GLU A 19 -3.69 29.79 16.83
C GLU A 19 -4.61 28.69 16.32
N SER A 20 -5.33 28.98 15.23
CA SER A 20 -6.01 27.94 14.45
C SER A 20 -4.94 27.09 13.77
N ALA A 21 -4.70 25.88 14.28
CA ALA A 21 -3.93 24.87 13.58
C ALA A 21 -4.63 24.55 12.25
N GLY A 22 -4.15 25.15 11.17
CA GLY A 22 -4.61 24.85 9.82
C GLY A 22 -4.34 23.37 9.53
N ALA A 23 -5.40 22.59 9.34
CA ALA A 23 -5.28 21.23 8.87
C ALA A 23 -4.53 21.25 7.53
N VAL A 24 -3.32 20.68 7.49
CA VAL A 24 -2.58 20.48 6.25
C VAL A 24 -3.40 19.50 5.41
N SER A 25 -4.10 20.04 4.40
CA SER A 25 -4.77 19.21 3.40
C SER A 25 -3.71 18.45 2.61
N VAL A 26 -3.56 17.16 2.86
CA VAL A 26 -2.71 16.29 2.04
C VAL A 26 -3.32 16.29 0.65
N LYS A 27 -2.63 16.95 -0.30
CA LYS A 27 -3.05 16.99 -1.70
C LYS A 27 -3.03 15.57 -2.24
N LYS A 28 -4.20 15.05 -2.62
CA LYS A 28 -4.32 13.75 -3.28
C LYS A 28 -3.67 13.82 -4.66
N GLU A 29 -2.83 12.84 -4.96
CA GLU A 29 -2.05 12.80 -6.21
C GLU A 29 -2.74 11.92 -7.23
N ARG A 30 -2.91 12.41 -8.45
CA ARG A 30 -3.52 11.64 -9.54
C ARG A 30 -2.54 10.65 -10.13
N ALA A 31 -2.99 9.43 -10.36
CA ALA A 31 -2.18 8.39 -10.98
C ALA A 31 -1.67 8.79 -12.37
N THR A 32 -2.45 9.57 -13.13
CA THR A 32 -2.08 10.12 -14.46
C THR A 32 -0.92 11.13 -14.38
N GLU A 33 -0.80 11.88 -13.29
CA GLU A 33 0.29 12.84 -13.09
C GLU A 33 1.56 12.11 -12.61
N ILE A 34 1.38 11.18 -11.68
CA ILE A 34 2.50 10.47 -11.07
C ILE A 34 3.20 9.52 -12.05
N ILE A 35 2.46 8.83 -12.93
CA ILE A 35 3.07 7.92 -13.92
C ILE A 35 4.05 8.64 -14.85
N GLU A 36 3.86 9.94 -15.10
CA GLU A 36 4.77 10.74 -15.93
C GLU A 36 6.09 11.06 -15.23
N THR A 37 6.11 11.01 -13.90
CA THR A 37 7.33 11.24 -13.10
C THR A 37 8.21 9.98 -12.97
N LEU A 38 7.65 8.80 -13.25
CA LEU A 38 8.38 7.54 -13.12
C LEU A 38 9.36 7.33 -14.27
N SER A 39 10.59 6.94 -13.94
CA SER A 39 11.59 6.56 -14.94
C SER A 39 11.12 5.41 -15.83
N VAL A 40 11.50 5.43 -17.10
CA VAL A 40 11.23 4.34 -18.05
C VAL A 40 12.56 3.72 -18.50
N LYS A 41 12.74 2.42 -18.22
CA LYS A 41 13.96 1.68 -18.57
C LYS A 41 13.61 0.26 -19.01
N GLY A 42 14.52 -0.43 -19.66
CA GLY A 42 14.40 -1.87 -19.91
C GLY A 42 14.44 -2.68 -18.61
N ARG A 43 13.95 -3.92 -18.65
CA ARG A 43 14.10 -4.84 -17.51
C ARG A 43 15.57 -5.15 -17.27
N ALA A 44 16.00 -5.09 -16.01
CA ALA A 44 17.29 -5.63 -15.60
C ALA A 44 17.27 -7.17 -15.65
N ALA A 45 18.44 -7.76 -15.70
CA ALA A 45 18.58 -9.22 -15.63
C ALA A 45 17.99 -9.76 -14.32
N LYS A 46 17.38 -10.94 -14.39
CA LYS A 46 16.87 -11.67 -13.20
C LYS A 46 17.98 -12.38 -12.43
N THR A 47 19.21 -12.35 -12.94
CA THR A 47 20.39 -12.96 -12.30
C THR A 47 20.53 -12.47 -10.86
N GLY A 48 20.76 -13.40 -9.93
CA GLY A 48 20.87 -13.09 -8.50
C GLY A 48 19.53 -12.85 -7.77
N TYR A 49 18.39 -12.93 -8.46
CA TYR A 49 17.10 -12.87 -7.78
C TYR A 49 16.90 -14.09 -6.89
N ASP A 50 16.69 -13.83 -5.63
CA ASP A 50 16.23 -14.81 -4.65
C ASP A 50 15.05 -14.21 -3.87
N ARG A 51 13.89 -14.88 -3.91
CA ARG A 51 12.70 -14.47 -3.20
C ARG A 51 12.93 -14.38 -1.69
N SER A 52 13.74 -15.28 -1.13
CA SER A 52 14.03 -15.32 0.31
C SER A 52 14.76 -14.07 0.79
N SER A 53 15.54 -13.40 -0.07
CA SER A 53 16.26 -12.17 0.24
C SER A 53 15.35 -10.98 0.59
N PHE A 54 14.05 -11.08 0.29
CA PHE A 54 13.05 -10.05 0.62
C PHE A 54 12.44 -10.22 2.01
N SER A 55 12.71 -11.32 2.71
CA SER A 55 12.25 -11.57 4.08
C SER A 55 10.76 -11.22 4.29
N HIS A 56 9.89 -11.69 3.39
CA HIS A 56 8.45 -11.46 3.47
C HIS A 56 7.82 -12.18 4.68
N TRP A 57 6.62 -11.76 5.08
CA TRP A 57 5.87 -12.24 6.25
C TRP A 57 6.61 -11.98 7.58
N ARG A 58 7.22 -10.80 7.70
CA ARG A 58 7.81 -10.29 8.94
C ARG A 58 6.86 -9.28 9.58
N ASP A 59 7.27 -8.76 10.72
CA ASP A 59 6.61 -7.71 11.50
C ASP A 59 7.52 -6.47 11.56
N PRO A 60 7.61 -5.67 10.46
CA PRO A 60 8.51 -4.53 10.43
C PRO A 60 8.00 -3.33 11.24
N ASP A 61 6.70 -3.21 11.46
CA ASP A 61 6.06 -2.14 12.25
C ASP A 61 6.00 -2.48 13.75
N ARG A 62 6.38 -3.73 14.12
CA ARG A 62 6.46 -4.23 15.50
C ARG A 62 5.12 -4.17 16.25
N ASN A 63 4.03 -4.39 15.54
CA ASN A 63 2.71 -4.46 16.15
C ASN A 63 2.42 -5.82 16.81
N GLY A 64 3.33 -6.79 16.67
CA GLY A 64 3.23 -8.15 17.21
C GLY A 64 2.60 -9.17 16.25
N CYS A 65 2.14 -8.72 15.08
CA CYS A 65 1.57 -9.57 14.03
C CYS A 65 2.50 -9.61 12.82
N ASP A 66 2.52 -10.70 12.08
CA ASP A 66 3.19 -10.72 10.79
C ASP A 66 2.37 -10.01 9.71
N ALA A 67 3.05 -9.47 8.69
CA ALA A 67 2.41 -8.71 7.62
C ALA A 67 1.28 -9.48 6.91
N ARG A 68 1.36 -10.83 6.80
CA ARG A 68 0.29 -11.63 6.21
C ARG A 68 -0.99 -11.54 7.03
N ASN A 69 -0.89 -11.70 8.35
CA ASN A 69 -2.05 -11.62 9.23
C ASN A 69 -2.60 -10.20 9.32
N ASP A 70 -1.76 -9.17 9.27
CA ASP A 70 -2.23 -7.77 9.20
C ASP A 70 -3.07 -7.51 7.95
N ILE A 71 -2.62 -8.00 6.79
CA ILE A 71 -3.38 -7.86 5.54
C ILE A 71 -4.68 -8.66 5.58
N LEU A 72 -4.68 -9.88 6.12
CA LEU A 72 -5.91 -10.64 6.31
C LEU A 72 -6.89 -9.90 7.23
N ARG A 73 -6.42 -9.30 8.32
CA ARG A 73 -7.25 -8.49 9.22
C ARG A 73 -7.78 -7.22 8.57
N ARG A 74 -7.02 -6.60 7.68
CA ARG A 74 -7.43 -5.40 6.93
C ARG A 74 -8.48 -5.70 5.88
N ASP A 75 -8.31 -6.81 5.14
CA ASP A 75 -9.04 -7.07 3.88
C ASP A 75 -10.24 -8.02 4.05
N LEU A 76 -10.31 -8.79 5.15
CA LEU A 76 -11.43 -9.69 5.41
C LEU A 76 -12.46 -9.06 6.35
N THR A 77 -13.70 -9.46 6.16
CA THR A 77 -14.83 -9.24 7.09
C THR A 77 -15.17 -10.54 7.84
N ASN A 78 -16.00 -10.46 8.87
CA ASN A 78 -16.42 -11.63 9.68
C ASN A 78 -15.24 -12.46 10.19
N LEU A 79 -14.24 -11.77 10.73
CA LEU A 79 -12.97 -12.37 11.15
C LEU A 79 -13.18 -13.41 12.28
N VAL A 80 -12.56 -14.56 12.10
CA VAL A 80 -12.32 -15.55 13.15
C VAL A 80 -10.84 -15.49 13.53
N ILE A 81 -10.58 -15.04 14.75
CA ILE A 81 -9.20 -14.90 15.27
C ILE A 81 -8.93 -16.00 16.28
N LYS A 82 -7.72 -16.55 16.27
CA LYS A 82 -7.28 -17.53 17.28
C LYS A 82 -7.14 -16.87 18.64
N SER A 83 -7.78 -17.42 19.69
CA SER A 83 -7.92 -16.81 21.02
C SER A 83 -6.57 -16.54 21.71
N ASP A 84 -5.59 -17.42 21.53
CA ASP A 84 -4.26 -17.39 22.19
C ASP A 84 -3.16 -16.77 21.29
N SER A 85 -3.54 -15.88 20.35
CA SER A 85 -2.61 -15.28 19.37
C SER A 85 -2.45 -13.76 19.53
N ASN A 86 -2.80 -13.19 20.69
CA ASN A 86 -2.80 -11.74 20.92
C ASN A 86 -3.57 -10.96 19.82
N GLY A 87 -4.63 -11.57 19.26
CA GLY A 87 -5.43 -10.96 18.20
C GLY A 87 -4.81 -11.02 16.81
N CYS A 88 -3.66 -11.67 16.62
CA CYS A 88 -2.94 -11.65 15.34
C CYS A 88 -3.41 -12.73 14.36
N LYS A 89 -3.49 -14.00 14.80
CA LYS A 89 -3.67 -15.10 13.87
C LYS A 89 -5.11 -15.23 13.37
N VAL A 90 -5.31 -14.97 12.07
CA VAL A 90 -6.60 -15.11 11.40
C VAL A 90 -6.82 -16.57 11.02
N LEU A 91 -7.94 -17.14 11.48
CA LEU A 91 -8.37 -18.52 11.17
C LEU A 91 -9.45 -18.56 10.10
N GLY A 92 -10.27 -17.50 9.96
CA GLY A 92 -11.37 -17.43 9.01
C GLY A 92 -11.84 -16.02 8.77
N GLY A 93 -12.65 -15.85 7.73
CA GLY A 93 -13.27 -14.59 7.34
C GLY A 93 -13.78 -14.63 5.91
N VAL A 94 -14.35 -13.53 5.44
CA VAL A 94 -14.85 -13.39 4.07
C VAL A 94 -14.08 -12.30 3.36
N LEU A 95 -13.47 -12.64 2.23
CA LEU A 95 -12.79 -11.71 1.34
C LEU A 95 -13.74 -11.24 0.24
N ALA A 96 -13.99 -9.95 0.12
CA ALA A 96 -14.52 -9.37 -1.11
C ALA A 96 -13.35 -9.23 -2.10
N ASP A 97 -13.07 -10.28 -2.88
CA ASP A 97 -11.86 -10.35 -3.71
C ASP A 97 -11.89 -9.32 -4.85
N PRO A 98 -10.95 -8.34 -4.85
CA PRO A 98 -10.93 -7.31 -5.87
C PRO A 98 -10.54 -7.82 -7.26
N TYR A 99 -9.82 -8.97 -7.34
CA TYR A 99 -9.39 -9.51 -8.62
C TYR A 99 -10.51 -10.23 -9.36
N SER A 100 -11.33 -11.00 -8.68
CA SER A 100 -12.46 -11.71 -9.30
C SER A 100 -13.81 -10.97 -9.18
N GLY A 101 -13.92 -10.01 -8.26
CA GLY A 101 -15.18 -9.36 -7.92
C GLY A 101 -16.16 -10.27 -7.16
N LYS A 102 -15.68 -11.38 -6.58
CA LYS A 102 -16.48 -12.37 -5.85
C LYS A 102 -16.10 -12.41 -4.38
N ASN A 103 -17.03 -12.83 -3.54
CA ASN A 103 -16.69 -13.18 -2.16
C ASN A 103 -16.04 -14.56 -2.11
N ILE A 104 -15.00 -14.68 -1.29
CA ILE A 104 -14.25 -15.92 -1.06
C ILE A 104 -14.17 -16.14 0.45
N ASP A 105 -14.60 -17.31 0.91
CA ASP A 105 -14.42 -17.71 2.30
C ASP A 105 -12.95 -18.08 2.54
N PHE A 106 -12.33 -17.34 3.45
CA PHE A 106 -10.99 -17.66 3.94
C PHE A 106 -11.09 -18.64 5.10
N VAL A 107 -10.41 -19.76 4.97
CA VAL A 107 -10.21 -20.75 6.03
C VAL A 107 -8.71 -21.02 6.14
N PHE A 108 -8.16 -20.89 7.35
CA PHE A 108 -6.74 -21.16 7.59
C PHE A 108 -6.39 -22.59 7.17
N GLY A 109 -5.33 -22.72 6.38
CA GLY A 109 -4.91 -24.00 5.81
C GLY A 109 -5.52 -24.33 4.44
N ALA A 110 -6.62 -23.70 4.03
CA ALA A 110 -7.13 -23.78 2.66
C ALA A 110 -6.37 -22.80 1.74
N SER A 111 -6.17 -23.22 0.47
CA SER A 111 -5.39 -22.42 -0.50
C SER A 111 -6.29 -21.60 -1.43
N LEU A 112 -7.34 -20.96 -0.90
CA LEU A 112 -8.28 -20.16 -1.68
C LEU A 112 -7.90 -18.68 -1.75
N VAL A 113 -7.23 -18.16 -0.70
CA VAL A 113 -6.79 -16.77 -0.59
C VAL A 113 -5.28 -16.72 -0.40
N ASP A 114 -4.62 -15.92 -1.22
CA ASP A 114 -3.21 -15.55 -1.08
C ASP A 114 -3.09 -14.07 -0.68
N ILE A 115 -1.93 -13.69 -0.16
CA ILE A 115 -1.52 -12.29 -0.10
C ILE A 115 -0.59 -12.03 -1.29
N ASP A 116 -1.05 -11.19 -2.21
CA ASP A 116 -0.28 -10.78 -3.39
C ASP A 116 0.62 -9.60 -3.07
N HIS A 117 1.81 -9.59 -3.67
CA HIS A 117 2.60 -8.38 -3.86
C HIS A 117 2.14 -7.74 -5.18
N VAL A 118 1.38 -6.64 -5.11
CA VAL A 118 0.77 -5.97 -6.27
C VAL A 118 1.82 -5.60 -7.32
N VAL A 119 3.01 -5.17 -6.87
CA VAL A 119 4.25 -5.19 -7.64
C VAL A 119 5.04 -6.42 -7.18
N ALA A 120 5.02 -7.48 -7.99
CA ALA A 120 5.63 -8.76 -7.64
C ALA A 120 7.14 -8.61 -7.34
N LEU A 121 7.66 -9.39 -6.36
CA LEU A 121 9.07 -9.28 -5.93
C LEU A 121 10.06 -9.46 -7.09
N SER A 122 9.78 -10.42 -7.99
CA SER A 122 10.61 -10.64 -9.18
C SER A 122 10.50 -9.51 -10.21
N ASN A 123 9.32 -8.90 -10.37
CA ASN A 123 9.16 -7.71 -11.20
C ASN A 123 9.92 -6.51 -10.59
N ALA A 124 9.76 -6.30 -9.28
CA ALA A 124 10.49 -5.26 -8.56
C ALA A 124 12.01 -5.41 -8.71
N TRP A 125 12.54 -6.64 -8.58
CA TRP A 125 13.95 -6.92 -8.83
C TRP A 125 14.39 -6.40 -10.19
N GLN A 126 13.68 -6.77 -11.24
CA GLN A 126 13.99 -6.40 -12.63
C GLN A 126 13.70 -4.92 -12.94
N THR A 127 13.06 -4.19 -12.03
CA THR A 127 12.73 -2.76 -12.20
C THR A 127 13.37 -1.86 -11.14
N GLY A 128 14.45 -2.33 -10.46
CA GLY A 128 15.26 -1.49 -9.57
C GLY A 128 15.60 -2.12 -8.22
N ALA A 129 14.79 -3.05 -7.71
CA ALA A 129 14.98 -3.59 -6.36
C ALA A 129 16.23 -4.48 -6.21
N PHE A 130 16.92 -4.85 -7.29
CA PHE A 130 18.25 -5.49 -7.20
C PHE A 130 19.28 -4.59 -6.50
N GLN A 131 19.06 -3.28 -6.48
CA GLN A 131 19.90 -2.28 -5.81
C GLN A 131 19.49 -2.03 -4.34
N PHE A 132 18.38 -2.61 -3.87
CA PHE A 132 17.91 -2.39 -2.51
C PHE A 132 18.83 -3.03 -1.48
N THR A 133 19.00 -2.33 -0.35
CA THR A 133 19.54 -2.96 0.86
C THR A 133 18.59 -4.03 1.40
N ASN A 134 19.05 -4.87 2.31
CA ASN A 134 18.20 -5.87 2.94
C ASN A 134 17.04 -5.23 3.70
N GLU A 135 17.25 -4.09 4.33
CA GLU A 135 16.22 -3.33 5.06
C GLU A 135 15.12 -2.83 4.12
N ILE A 136 15.50 -2.28 2.96
CA ILE A 136 14.53 -1.81 1.96
C ILE A 136 13.78 -2.98 1.33
N ARG A 137 14.44 -4.13 1.09
CA ARG A 137 13.77 -5.35 0.62
C ARG A 137 12.75 -5.86 1.64
N LEU A 138 13.12 -5.88 2.93
CA LEU A 138 12.21 -6.27 4.00
C LEU A 138 11.01 -5.32 4.07
N GLN A 139 11.23 -4.01 4.03
CA GLN A 139 10.14 -3.03 4.03
C GLN A 139 9.24 -3.20 2.81
N PHE A 140 9.80 -3.31 1.59
CA PHE A 140 9.05 -3.49 0.35
C PHE A 140 8.16 -4.74 0.36
N ALA A 141 8.69 -5.86 0.88
CA ALA A 141 7.99 -7.14 0.88
C ALA A 141 6.88 -7.24 1.95
N ASN A 142 6.90 -6.36 2.95
CA ASN A 142 5.92 -6.34 4.03
C ASN A 142 5.08 -5.05 4.06
N ASP A 143 5.23 -4.19 3.04
CA ASP A 143 4.51 -2.93 2.96
C ASP A 143 3.01 -3.15 2.71
N PRO A 144 2.10 -2.69 3.59
CA PRO A 144 0.66 -2.78 3.35
C PRO A 144 0.20 -2.15 2.04
N LEU A 145 0.94 -1.16 1.50
CA LEU A 145 0.67 -0.57 0.19
C LEU A 145 0.89 -1.58 -0.93
N ASN A 146 1.90 -2.46 -0.83
CA ASN A 146 2.21 -3.48 -1.83
C ASN A 146 1.47 -4.81 -1.61
N LEU A 147 0.86 -5.02 -0.45
CA LEU A 147 0.22 -6.28 -0.08
C LEU A 147 -1.30 -6.21 -0.18
N LEU A 148 -1.92 -7.25 -0.75
CA LEU A 148 -3.36 -7.34 -0.95
C LEU A 148 -3.84 -8.78 -0.84
N ALA A 149 -4.89 -9.04 -0.05
CA ALA A 149 -5.56 -10.33 -0.02
C ALA A 149 -6.39 -10.52 -1.31
N VAL A 150 -6.19 -11.64 -1.99
CA VAL A 150 -6.78 -11.89 -3.31
C VAL A 150 -7.05 -13.38 -3.52
N SER A 151 -7.83 -13.70 -4.55
CA SER A 151 -7.99 -15.07 -5.07
C SER A 151 -6.62 -15.71 -5.34
N ALA A 152 -6.33 -16.83 -4.69
CA ALA A 152 -5.07 -17.54 -4.86
C ALA A 152 -4.85 -18.05 -6.30
N SER A 153 -5.92 -18.42 -7.00
CA SER A 153 -5.84 -18.84 -8.39
C SER A 153 -5.45 -17.70 -9.32
N LEU A 154 -6.02 -16.51 -9.12
CA LEU A 154 -5.70 -15.32 -9.91
C LEU A 154 -4.32 -14.76 -9.57
N ASN A 155 -3.90 -14.84 -8.30
CA ASN A 155 -2.54 -14.50 -7.90
C ASN A 155 -1.50 -15.38 -8.60
N ARG A 156 -1.73 -16.69 -8.63
CA ARG A 156 -0.86 -17.63 -9.36
C ARG A 156 -0.85 -17.38 -10.87
N GLN A 157 -2.02 -17.01 -11.45
CA GLN A 157 -2.10 -16.62 -12.86
C GLN A 157 -1.31 -15.32 -13.15
N LYS A 158 -1.36 -14.34 -12.27
CA LYS A 158 -0.58 -13.10 -12.36
C LYS A 158 0.92 -13.40 -12.32
N GLY A 159 1.36 -14.25 -11.39
CA GLY A 159 2.79 -14.55 -11.19
C GLY A 159 3.61 -13.29 -10.95
N ASP A 160 4.66 -13.06 -11.74
CA ASP A 160 5.48 -11.85 -11.71
C ASP A 160 5.13 -10.85 -12.84
N GLY A 161 3.92 -10.97 -13.41
CA GLY A 161 3.39 -10.09 -14.44
C GLY A 161 3.24 -8.63 -13.97
N ASP A 162 3.46 -7.70 -14.91
CA ASP A 162 3.14 -6.27 -14.78
C ASP A 162 1.83 -5.94 -15.52
N ALA A 163 1.43 -4.67 -15.52
CA ALA A 163 0.18 -4.23 -16.14
C ALA A 163 0.12 -4.43 -17.67
N ALA A 164 1.26 -4.67 -18.33
CA ALA A 164 1.29 -5.01 -19.76
C ALA A 164 0.98 -6.48 -20.03
N THR A 165 1.21 -7.36 -19.05
CA THR A 165 1.10 -8.81 -19.21
C THR A 165 -0.09 -9.40 -18.45
N TRP A 166 -0.54 -8.75 -17.40
CA TRP A 166 -1.68 -9.18 -16.62
C TRP A 166 -2.44 -8.02 -15.99
N LEU A 167 -3.76 -8.10 -16.02
CA LEU A 167 -4.68 -7.20 -15.31
C LEU A 167 -5.79 -8.04 -14.65
N PRO A 168 -6.33 -7.60 -13.49
CA PRO A 168 -7.46 -8.29 -12.87
C PRO A 168 -8.61 -8.50 -13.85
N PRO A 169 -9.28 -9.67 -13.84
CA PRO A 169 -10.49 -9.90 -14.63
C PRO A 169 -11.58 -8.85 -14.36
N THR A 170 -11.73 -8.44 -13.09
CA THR A 170 -12.69 -7.40 -12.67
C THR A 170 -12.30 -6.03 -13.23
N LYS A 171 -12.98 -5.65 -14.32
CA LYS A 171 -12.66 -4.42 -15.06
C LYS A 171 -12.79 -3.15 -14.21
N SER A 172 -13.76 -3.08 -13.30
CA SER A 172 -13.98 -1.94 -12.40
C SER A 172 -12.83 -1.71 -11.41
N TYR A 173 -12.07 -2.72 -11.08
CA TYR A 173 -10.92 -2.61 -10.16
C TYR A 173 -9.61 -2.21 -10.86
N ARG A 174 -9.52 -2.29 -12.18
CA ARG A 174 -8.25 -2.11 -12.92
C ARG A 174 -7.60 -0.74 -12.71
N CYS A 175 -8.41 0.33 -12.62
CA CYS A 175 -7.89 1.67 -12.37
C CYS A 175 -7.20 1.75 -11.00
N GLN A 176 -7.85 1.28 -9.97
CA GLN A 176 -7.30 1.22 -8.61
C GLN A 176 -6.06 0.32 -8.53
N TYR A 177 -6.08 -0.83 -9.23
CA TYR A 177 -4.95 -1.74 -9.32
C TYR A 177 -3.70 -1.05 -9.90
N VAL A 178 -3.85 -0.36 -11.04
CA VAL A 178 -2.76 0.36 -11.69
C VAL A 178 -2.30 1.55 -10.86
N ALA A 179 -3.22 2.31 -10.27
CA ALA A 179 -2.89 3.42 -9.38
C ALA A 179 -2.06 2.95 -8.17
N ARG A 180 -2.41 1.77 -7.62
CA ARG A 180 -1.66 1.16 -6.52
C ARG A 180 -0.26 0.72 -6.95
N GLN A 181 -0.10 0.12 -8.14
CA GLN A 181 1.24 -0.21 -8.67
C GLN A 181 2.09 1.04 -8.86
N ILE A 182 1.52 2.14 -9.36
CA ILE A 182 2.19 3.42 -9.51
C ILE A 182 2.64 3.97 -8.15
N ALA A 183 1.77 3.93 -7.13
CA ALA A 183 2.11 4.36 -5.77
C ALA A 183 3.29 3.57 -5.19
N VAL A 184 3.28 2.25 -5.33
CA VAL A 184 4.37 1.37 -4.88
C VAL A 184 5.66 1.71 -5.62
N LYS A 185 5.62 1.82 -6.94
CA LYS A 185 6.81 2.14 -7.74
C LYS A 185 7.36 3.52 -7.42
N LYS A 186 6.50 4.52 -7.20
CA LYS A 186 6.91 5.85 -6.72
C LYS A 186 7.62 5.76 -5.38
N LYS A 187 6.99 5.13 -4.39
CA LYS A 187 7.51 5.01 -3.02
C LYS A 187 8.91 4.39 -2.98
N TYR A 188 9.15 3.39 -3.81
CA TYR A 188 10.39 2.62 -3.81
C TYR A 188 11.38 2.98 -4.94
N GLY A 189 11.10 4.03 -5.73
CA GLY A 189 11.99 4.45 -6.81
C GLY A 189 12.16 3.41 -7.92
N LEU A 190 11.17 2.52 -8.10
CA LEU A 190 11.16 1.53 -9.15
C LEU A 190 10.77 2.18 -10.50
N TRP A 191 11.35 1.68 -11.59
CA TRP A 191 10.99 2.17 -12.91
C TRP A 191 9.90 1.34 -13.59
N LEU A 192 9.34 1.88 -14.65
CA LEU A 192 8.42 1.20 -15.57
C LEU A 192 9.19 0.67 -16.78
N THR A 193 8.72 -0.42 -17.37
CA THR A 193 9.09 -0.75 -18.74
C THR A 193 8.25 0.06 -19.71
N LYS A 194 8.70 0.23 -20.96
CA LYS A 194 7.92 0.96 -21.98
C LYS A 194 6.55 0.31 -22.21
N PRO A 195 6.42 -1.03 -22.38
CA PRO A 195 5.11 -1.67 -22.52
C PRO A 195 4.22 -1.46 -21.29
N GLU A 196 4.78 -1.56 -20.07
CA GLU A 196 4.06 -1.34 -18.82
C GLU A 196 3.50 0.09 -18.74
N LYS A 197 4.33 1.11 -19.03
CA LYS A 197 3.86 2.52 -19.06
C LYS A 197 2.72 2.72 -20.06
N VAL A 198 2.84 2.17 -21.27
CA VAL A 198 1.80 2.27 -22.31
C VAL A 198 0.49 1.62 -21.83
N ALA A 199 0.56 0.42 -21.25
CA ALA A 199 -0.63 -0.28 -20.78
C ALA A 199 -1.33 0.49 -19.64
N MET A 200 -0.55 0.97 -18.65
CA MET A 200 -1.06 1.77 -17.54
C MET A 200 -1.69 3.08 -18.02
N SER A 201 -1.01 3.84 -18.89
CA SER A 201 -1.52 5.13 -19.41
C SER A 201 -2.79 4.94 -20.24
N THR A 202 -2.86 3.88 -21.06
CA THR A 202 -4.06 3.53 -21.84
C THR A 202 -5.25 3.22 -20.93
N LEU A 203 -5.01 2.56 -19.82
CA LEU A 203 -6.06 2.27 -18.85
C LEU A 203 -6.49 3.54 -18.09
N LEU A 204 -5.53 4.32 -17.58
CA LEU A 204 -5.79 5.54 -16.83
C LEU A 204 -6.50 6.62 -17.64
N ALA A 205 -6.36 6.63 -18.98
CA ALA A 205 -7.14 7.51 -19.85
C ALA A 205 -8.67 7.30 -19.71
N LYS A 206 -9.11 6.12 -19.23
CA LYS A 206 -10.52 5.81 -18.96
C LYS A 206 -10.98 6.23 -17.55
N CYS A 207 -10.05 6.56 -16.68
CA CYS A 207 -10.27 6.96 -15.29
C CYS A 207 -9.31 8.11 -14.89
N PRO A 208 -9.37 9.28 -15.55
CA PRO A 208 -8.35 10.33 -15.40
C PRO A 208 -8.34 10.99 -14.01
N LYS A 209 -9.36 10.74 -13.19
CA LYS A 209 -9.45 11.25 -11.81
C LYS A 209 -8.97 10.23 -10.77
N GLU A 210 -8.51 9.05 -11.19
CA GLU A 210 -8.02 8.04 -10.25
C GLU A 210 -6.81 8.57 -9.49
N GLU A 211 -6.87 8.47 -8.17
CA GLU A 211 -5.82 8.92 -7.26
C GLU A 211 -4.97 7.73 -6.84
N ILE A 212 -3.68 7.96 -6.62
CA ILE A 212 -2.84 6.93 -5.99
C ILE A 212 -3.23 6.80 -4.52
N PRO A 213 -3.29 5.56 -3.97
CA PRO A 213 -3.52 5.39 -2.54
C PRO A 213 -2.36 5.95 -1.73
N ASN A 214 -2.67 6.58 -0.59
CA ASN A 214 -1.68 7.00 0.39
C ASN A 214 -1.01 5.77 1.01
N SER A 215 0.29 5.91 1.29
CA SER A 215 1.10 4.89 1.98
C SER A 215 0.87 4.94 3.48
#